data_893ef451e8de29966767b14ede06878b
#
_entry.id   893ef451e8de29966767b14ede06878b
#
_cell.length_a   1.000
_cell.length_b   1.000
_cell.length_c   1.000
_cell.angle_alpha   90.00
_cell.angle_beta   90.00
_cell.angle_gamma   90.00
#
_symmetry.space_group_name_H-M   'P 1'
#
loop_
_entity.id
_entity.type
_entity.pdbx_description
1 polymer ?
#
loop_
_entity_poly.entity_id
_entity_poly.type
_entity_poly.pdbx_seq_one_letter_code
_entity_poly.pdbx_strand_id
1 'polypeptide(L)'
;GLQTMGFQVQVVGYVPEEDAFHLESRHLGLMLPEEIGNLKKQLDRAAEILTETLDMESVLKIAWEAKEMEYHPVKAKQEAAGRKVRIGVARDLAFCFYYKDNMELLKELGCEIIPFSPLEDTRLPEHLDGLLFGGGYPELCAKHLAENRAMRKDVRKQIENGIPCIAECGGFLYLTEELEGEDGK
;
A
#
# COMPACT_ATOMS: atom_id res chain seq x y z
N GLY A 1 29.78 -25.24 -4.85
CA GLY A 1 28.38 -24.81 -4.99
C GLY A 1 27.60 -24.98 -3.69
N LEU A 2 26.35 -24.53 -3.63
CA LEU A 2 25.49 -24.59 -2.42
C LEU A 2 25.33 -26.04 -1.90
N GLN A 3 25.32 -27.05 -2.78
CA GLN A 3 25.27 -28.46 -2.41
C GLN A 3 26.49 -28.90 -1.62
N THR A 4 27.68 -28.34 -1.87
CA THR A 4 28.91 -28.67 -1.13
C THR A 4 28.92 -28.12 0.28
N MET A 5 28.00 -27.20 0.60
CA MET A 5 27.80 -26.60 1.93
C MET A 5 26.76 -27.36 2.77
N GLY A 6 26.25 -28.51 2.30
CA GLY A 6 25.29 -29.34 3.02
C GLY A 6 23.83 -28.87 2.94
N PHE A 7 23.53 -27.88 2.11
CA PHE A 7 22.14 -27.45 1.86
C PHE A 7 21.49 -28.31 0.78
N GLN A 8 20.29 -28.81 1.07
CA GLN A 8 19.45 -29.47 0.05
C GLN A 8 18.74 -28.39 -0.76
N VAL A 9 19.43 -27.88 -1.79
CA VAL A 9 18.91 -26.85 -2.68
C VAL A 9 18.76 -27.43 -4.06
N GLN A 10 17.57 -27.35 -4.64
CA GLN A 10 17.32 -27.67 -6.03
C GLN A 10 17.44 -26.40 -6.88
N VAL A 11 18.32 -26.46 -7.89
CA VAL A 11 18.43 -25.37 -8.88
C VAL A 11 17.38 -25.59 -9.94
N VAL A 12 16.48 -24.66 -10.12
CA VAL A 12 15.35 -24.74 -11.07
C VAL A 12 15.50 -23.79 -12.25
N GLY A 13 16.65 -23.16 -12.41
CA GLY A 13 16.94 -22.25 -13.51
C GLY A 13 17.71 -21.01 -13.06
N TYR A 14 17.61 -19.94 -13.85
CA TYR A 14 18.24 -18.66 -13.56
C TYR A 14 17.39 -17.52 -14.08
N VAL A 15 17.59 -16.33 -13.54
CA VAL A 15 17.01 -15.08 -14.02
C VAL A 15 18.14 -14.30 -14.67
N PRO A 16 18.08 -14.03 -16.00
CA PRO A 16 19.10 -13.25 -16.68
C PRO A 16 19.00 -11.76 -16.30
N GLU A 17 20.08 -11.02 -16.55
CA GLU A 17 20.06 -9.56 -16.47
C GLU A 17 19.43 -9.01 -17.76
N GLU A 18 18.20 -8.48 -17.65
CA GLU A 18 17.39 -8.00 -18.77
C GLU A 18 16.60 -6.76 -18.35
N ASP A 19 16.42 -5.82 -19.29
CA ASP A 19 15.67 -4.58 -19.04
C ASP A 19 14.22 -4.84 -18.60
N ALA A 20 13.63 -5.98 -18.97
CA ALA A 20 12.30 -6.39 -18.54
C ALA A 20 12.15 -6.55 -17.02
N PHE A 21 13.24 -6.79 -16.31
CA PHE A 21 13.26 -6.90 -14.86
C PHE A 21 13.63 -5.58 -14.15
N HIS A 22 13.94 -4.55 -14.92
CA HIS A 22 14.26 -3.25 -14.37
C HIS A 22 12.98 -2.40 -14.24
N LEU A 23 12.49 -2.22 -13.03
CA LEU A 23 11.45 -1.26 -12.71
C LEU A 23 12.10 0.01 -12.16
N GLU A 24 11.68 1.15 -12.70
CA GLU A 24 12.10 2.44 -12.16
C GLU A 24 11.68 2.53 -10.69
N SER A 25 12.56 3.05 -9.86
CA SER A 25 12.29 3.24 -8.45
C SER A 25 12.45 4.70 -8.07
N ARG A 26 11.59 5.17 -7.19
CA ARG A 26 11.70 6.48 -6.54
C ARG A 26 12.31 6.38 -5.16
N HIS A 27 12.24 7.46 -4.43
CA HIS A 27 12.46 7.48 -2.99
C HIS A 27 11.76 6.30 -2.33
N LEU A 28 12.43 5.53 -1.51
CA LEU A 28 11.92 4.30 -0.90
C LEU A 28 11.63 3.13 -1.87
N GLY A 29 11.99 3.26 -3.16
CA GLY A 29 11.91 2.14 -4.11
C GLY A 29 10.52 1.83 -4.65
N LEU A 30 9.53 2.70 -4.47
CA LEU A 30 8.16 2.43 -4.89
C LEU A 30 7.68 3.43 -5.94
N MET A 31 7.10 2.91 -7.02
CA MET A 31 6.31 3.66 -8.00
C MET A 31 4.91 3.07 -8.08
N LEU A 32 3.94 3.90 -8.36
CA LEU A 32 2.58 3.39 -8.60
C LEU A 32 2.53 2.67 -9.95
N PRO A 33 1.82 1.54 -10.05
CA PRO A 33 1.64 0.82 -11.31
C PRO A 33 1.11 1.72 -12.45
N GLU A 34 0.27 2.69 -12.10
CA GLU A 34 -0.33 3.65 -13.03
C GLU A 34 0.67 4.64 -13.61
N GLU A 35 1.78 4.86 -12.94
CA GLU A 35 2.85 5.76 -13.37
C GLU A 35 3.81 5.10 -14.37
N ILE A 36 3.82 3.76 -14.45
CA ILE A 36 4.69 3.00 -15.35
C ILE A 36 3.94 2.72 -16.65
N GLY A 37 4.14 3.59 -17.64
CA GLY A 37 3.35 3.59 -18.88
C GLY A 37 3.37 2.29 -19.71
N ASN A 38 4.34 1.40 -19.49
CA ASN A 38 4.48 0.15 -20.20
C ASN A 38 4.55 -1.09 -19.31
N LEU A 39 4.13 -0.97 -18.05
CA LEU A 39 4.25 -2.02 -17.02
C LEU A 39 3.74 -3.37 -17.52
N LYS A 40 2.57 -3.40 -18.17
CA LYS A 40 2.02 -4.67 -18.67
C LYS A 40 2.93 -5.35 -19.69
N LYS A 41 3.46 -4.60 -20.66
CA LYS A 41 4.39 -5.15 -21.67
C LYS A 41 5.68 -5.65 -21.02
N GLN A 42 6.16 -4.94 -20.02
CA GLN A 42 7.34 -5.31 -19.24
C GLN A 42 7.12 -6.61 -18.50
N LEU A 43 5.96 -6.75 -17.81
CA LEU A 43 5.58 -7.98 -17.11
C LEU A 43 5.38 -9.15 -18.07
N ASP A 44 4.73 -8.94 -19.22
CA ASP A 44 4.56 -9.96 -20.25
C ASP A 44 5.91 -10.46 -20.75
N ARG A 45 6.85 -9.54 -21.03
CA ARG A 45 8.21 -9.89 -21.46
C ARG A 45 9.00 -10.61 -20.37
N ALA A 46 8.91 -10.17 -19.13
CA ALA A 46 9.53 -10.84 -17.99
C ALA A 46 8.98 -12.27 -17.83
N ALA A 47 7.67 -12.45 -17.99
CA ALA A 47 7.04 -13.77 -17.93
C ALA A 47 7.53 -14.72 -19.04
N GLU A 48 7.69 -14.23 -20.28
CA GLU A 48 8.27 -15.01 -21.39
C GLU A 48 9.68 -15.48 -21.04
N ILE A 49 10.56 -14.57 -20.61
CA ILE A 49 11.95 -14.88 -20.24
C ILE A 49 11.99 -15.93 -19.12
N LEU A 50 11.19 -15.75 -18.06
CA LEU A 50 11.14 -16.69 -16.95
C LEU A 50 10.63 -18.06 -17.37
N THR A 51 9.68 -18.12 -18.31
CA THR A 51 9.19 -19.39 -18.85
C THR A 51 10.26 -20.16 -19.64
N GLU A 52 11.18 -19.44 -20.28
CA GLU A 52 12.28 -20.04 -21.04
C GLU A 52 13.46 -20.45 -20.15
N THR A 53 13.70 -19.74 -19.03
CA THR A 53 14.91 -19.87 -18.22
C THR A 53 14.70 -20.63 -16.91
N LEU A 54 13.44 -20.82 -16.49
CA LEU A 54 13.09 -21.58 -15.30
C LEU A 54 12.37 -22.89 -15.64
N ASP A 55 12.69 -23.94 -14.92
CA ASP A 55 11.90 -25.17 -14.88
C ASP A 55 10.65 -24.94 -14.01
N MET A 56 9.61 -24.36 -14.62
CA MET A 56 8.36 -24.03 -13.94
C MET A 56 7.66 -25.27 -13.38
N GLU A 57 7.82 -26.45 -14.00
CA GLU A 57 7.23 -27.68 -13.50
C GLU A 57 7.87 -28.06 -12.15
N SER A 58 9.19 -28.00 -12.06
CA SER A 58 9.90 -28.23 -10.80
C SER A 58 9.55 -27.19 -9.73
N VAL A 59 9.40 -25.90 -10.09
CA VAL A 59 8.98 -24.85 -9.15
C VAL A 59 7.61 -25.18 -8.56
N LEU A 60 6.63 -25.50 -9.41
CA LEU A 60 5.28 -25.85 -8.98
C LEU A 60 5.27 -27.14 -8.15
N LYS A 61 6.04 -28.13 -8.55
CA LYS A 61 6.18 -29.39 -7.79
C LYS A 61 6.68 -29.13 -6.37
N ILE A 62 7.75 -28.34 -6.21
CA ILE A 62 8.29 -27.97 -4.90
C ILE A 62 7.23 -27.26 -4.06
N ALA A 63 6.45 -26.35 -4.67
CA ALA A 63 5.40 -25.62 -3.98
C ALA A 63 4.27 -26.55 -3.50
N TRP A 64 3.83 -27.51 -4.32
CA TRP A 64 2.77 -28.45 -3.97
C TRP A 64 3.21 -29.55 -2.97
N GLU A 65 4.48 -29.92 -2.99
CA GLU A 65 5.05 -30.87 -2.04
C GLU A 65 5.45 -30.22 -0.71
N ALA A 66 5.33 -28.91 -0.59
CA ALA A 66 5.58 -28.21 0.66
C ALA A 66 4.61 -28.70 1.75
N LYS A 67 5.15 -28.95 2.93
CA LYS A 67 4.33 -29.38 4.07
C LYS A 67 3.34 -28.28 4.43
N GLU A 68 2.09 -28.69 4.72
CA GLU A 68 1.11 -27.77 5.28
C GLU A 68 1.65 -27.17 6.58
N MET A 69 1.52 -25.87 6.69
CA MET A 69 1.89 -25.14 7.88
C MET A 69 0.69 -25.09 8.83
N GLU A 70 0.87 -25.63 10.03
CA GLU A 70 -0.15 -25.47 11.06
C GLU A 70 -0.29 -23.97 11.39
N TYR A 71 -1.47 -23.42 11.21
CA TYR A 71 -1.79 -22.06 11.60
C TYR A 71 -3.13 -22.01 12.32
N HIS A 72 -3.22 -21.16 13.30
CA HIS A 72 -4.48 -20.86 13.99
C HIS A 72 -4.99 -19.52 13.47
N PRO A 73 -6.05 -19.52 12.64
CA PRO A 73 -6.63 -18.26 12.18
C PRO A 73 -7.10 -17.42 13.36
N VAL A 74 -6.61 -16.22 13.48
CA VAL A 74 -7.13 -15.24 14.43
C VAL A 74 -8.50 -14.82 13.92
N LYS A 75 -9.55 -15.37 14.51
CA LYS A 75 -10.90 -14.90 14.23
C LYS A 75 -11.08 -13.54 14.89
N ALA A 76 -11.29 -12.52 14.09
CA ALA A 76 -11.75 -11.24 14.61
C ALA A 76 -13.04 -11.48 15.40
N LYS A 77 -13.05 -11.14 16.69
CA LYS A 77 -14.29 -11.17 17.46
C LYS A 77 -15.18 -10.07 16.91
N GLN A 78 -16.17 -10.45 16.13
CA GLN A 78 -17.25 -9.53 15.79
C GLN A 78 -18.02 -9.23 17.07
N GLU A 79 -17.72 -8.16 17.73
CA GLU A 79 -18.64 -7.54 18.66
C GLU A 79 -19.70 -6.82 17.83
N ALA A 80 -20.62 -7.60 17.30
CA ALA A 80 -21.74 -7.05 16.58
C ALA A 80 -22.84 -6.71 17.56
N ALA A 81 -23.08 -5.46 17.78
CA ALA A 81 -24.41 -4.90 18.01
C ALA A 81 -24.30 -3.41 18.28
N GLY A 82 -24.34 -2.61 17.24
CA GLY A 82 -24.29 -1.17 17.39
C GLY A 82 -24.18 -0.47 16.06
N ARG A 83 -24.08 0.82 16.10
CA ARG A 83 -23.74 1.65 14.97
C ARG A 83 -22.39 1.22 14.38
N LYS A 84 -22.29 1.07 13.05
CA LYS A 84 -21.03 0.81 12.39
C LYS A 84 -20.04 1.96 12.68
N VAL A 85 -18.81 1.62 13.00
CA VAL A 85 -17.73 2.59 13.12
C VAL A 85 -17.35 3.07 11.73
N ARG A 86 -17.40 4.38 11.50
CA ARG A 86 -17.12 5.01 10.21
C ARG A 86 -15.71 5.57 10.16
N ILE A 87 -14.85 4.99 9.34
CA ILE A 87 -13.44 5.38 9.23
C ILE A 87 -13.24 6.10 7.90
N GLY A 88 -12.87 7.38 7.97
CA GLY A 88 -12.41 8.15 6.81
C GLY A 88 -11.01 7.72 6.43
N VAL A 89 -10.82 7.29 5.19
CA VAL A 89 -9.52 6.87 4.67
C VAL A 89 -9.08 7.81 3.56
N ALA A 90 -7.99 8.52 3.78
CA ALA A 90 -7.38 9.37 2.76
C ALA A 90 -6.94 8.50 1.57
N ARG A 91 -7.46 8.74 0.37
CA ARG A 91 -7.17 7.90 -0.80
C ARG A 91 -7.18 8.71 -2.08
N ASP A 92 -6.00 9.04 -2.54
CA ASP A 92 -5.71 9.69 -3.82
C ASP A 92 -4.25 9.45 -4.23
N LEU A 93 -3.72 10.23 -5.17
CA LEU A 93 -2.32 10.09 -5.62
C LEU A 93 -1.29 10.38 -4.53
N ALA A 94 -1.64 11.21 -3.54
CA ALA A 94 -0.75 11.52 -2.42
C ALA A 94 -0.80 10.44 -1.33
N PHE A 95 -1.90 9.67 -1.22
CA PHE A 95 -2.16 8.67 -0.19
C PHE A 95 -2.69 7.38 -0.81
N CYS A 96 -1.80 6.49 -1.21
CA CYS A 96 -2.14 5.32 -2.04
C CYS A 96 -1.64 3.98 -1.47
N PHE A 97 -0.78 3.99 -0.46
CA PHE A 97 -0.21 2.75 0.09
C PHE A 97 -1.06 2.23 1.25
N TYR A 98 -1.89 1.25 0.94
CA TYR A 98 -2.73 0.53 1.89
C TYR A 98 -2.61 -0.97 1.67
N TYR A 99 -2.39 -1.70 2.74
CA TYR A 99 -2.49 -3.16 2.69
C TYR A 99 -3.96 -3.56 2.56
N LYS A 100 -4.24 -4.33 1.51
CA LYS A 100 -5.60 -4.83 1.25
C LYS A 100 -6.15 -5.59 2.46
N ASP A 101 -5.33 -6.44 3.07
CA ASP A 101 -5.69 -7.26 4.22
C ASP A 101 -6.12 -6.40 5.41
N ASN A 102 -5.46 -5.26 5.66
CA ASN A 102 -5.84 -4.33 6.71
C ASN A 102 -7.22 -3.71 6.46
N MET A 103 -7.50 -3.36 5.20
CA MET A 103 -8.82 -2.83 4.82
C MET A 103 -9.92 -3.88 4.92
N GLU A 104 -9.63 -5.12 4.58
CA GLU A 104 -10.56 -6.25 4.72
C GLU A 104 -10.82 -6.56 6.19
N LEU A 105 -9.77 -6.61 7.01
CA LEU A 105 -9.90 -6.82 8.46
C LEU A 105 -10.77 -5.75 9.14
N LEU A 106 -10.58 -4.48 8.79
CA LEU A 106 -11.42 -3.40 9.31
C LEU A 106 -12.90 -3.63 8.96
N LYS A 107 -13.20 -4.06 7.73
CA LYS A 107 -14.57 -4.39 7.31
C LYS A 107 -15.13 -5.60 8.06
N GLU A 108 -14.32 -6.64 8.24
CA GLU A 108 -14.69 -7.82 9.03
C GLU A 108 -14.97 -7.47 10.49
N LEU A 109 -14.27 -6.50 11.06
CA LEU A 109 -14.52 -5.95 12.39
C LEU A 109 -15.76 -5.05 12.45
N GLY A 110 -16.48 -4.88 11.32
CA GLY A 110 -17.71 -4.12 11.24
C GLY A 110 -17.53 -2.64 10.95
N CYS A 111 -16.34 -2.20 10.53
CA CYS A 111 -16.11 -0.82 10.13
C CYS A 111 -16.66 -0.53 8.73
N GLU A 112 -17.16 0.67 8.56
CA GLU A 112 -17.48 1.26 7.26
C GLU A 112 -16.30 2.13 6.81
N ILE A 113 -15.67 1.77 5.68
CA ILE A 113 -14.54 2.50 5.11
C ILE A 113 -15.06 3.55 4.15
N ILE A 114 -14.76 4.82 4.41
CA ILE A 114 -15.23 5.96 3.65
C ILE A 114 -14.01 6.67 3.06
N PRO A 115 -13.71 6.47 1.76
CA PRO A 115 -12.60 7.16 1.14
C PRO A 115 -12.90 8.65 1.01
N PHE A 116 -11.86 9.47 1.12
CA PHE A 116 -11.87 10.90 0.78
C PHE A 116 -10.52 11.30 0.17
N SER A 117 -10.51 12.35 -0.61
CA SER A 117 -9.30 12.85 -1.26
C SER A 117 -8.82 14.16 -0.62
N PRO A 118 -7.69 14.15 0.09
CA PRO A 118 -7.06 15.39 0.53
C PRO A 118 -6.69 16.35 -0.61
N LEU A 119 -6.49 15.85 -1.83
CA LEU A 119 -6.20 16.68 -3.00
C LEU A 119 -7.45 17.36 -3.56
N GLU A 120 -8.57 16.65 -3.65
CA GLU A 120 -9.74 17.11 -4.44
C GLU A 120 -10.93 17.52 -3.59
N ASP A 121 -11.17 16.83 -2.45
CA ASP A 121 -12.29 17.15 -1.60
C ASP A 121 -12.03 18.41 -0.77
N THR A 122 -13.07 19.21 -0.55
CA THR A 122 -12.96 20.45 0.22
C THR A 122 -13.21 20.27 1.72
N ARG A 123 -13.73 19.11 2.13
CA ARG A 123 -14.02 18.77 3.52
C ARG A 123 -14.06 17.24 3.71
N LEU A 124 -13.91 16.83 4.93
CA LEU A 124 -14.10 15.43 5.33
C LEU A 124 -15.55 14.99 5.16
N PRO A 125 -15.78 13.68 4.90
CA PRO A 125 -17.11 13.09 4.97
C PRO A 125 -17.74 13.30 6.35
N GLU A 126 -19.06 13.39 6.39
CA GLU A 126 -19.79 13.59 7.65
C GLU A 126 -19.84 12.33 8.50
N HIS A 127 -19.96 12.51 9.81
CA HIS A 127 -20.17 11.43 10.78
C HIS A 127 -19.07 10.39 10.82
N LEU A 128 -17.82 10.80 10.70
CA LEU A 128 -16.67 9.92 10.89
C LEU A 128 -16.40 9.69 12.38
N ASP A 129 -15.99 8.47 12.71
CA ASP A 129 -15.57 8.05 14.04
C ASP A 129 -14.05 7.97 14.16
N GLY A 130 -13.34 7.95 13.03
CA GLY A 130 -11.88 7.90 12.97
C GLY A 130 -11.35 8.31 11.61
N LEU A 131 -10.06 8.63 11.55
CA LEU A 131 -9.32 9.00 10.35
C LEU A 131 -8.12 8.08 10.18
N LEU A 132 -7.87 7.67 8.95
CA LEU A 132 -6.69 6.90 8.55
C LEU A 132 -6.03 7.58 7.36
N PHE A 133 -4.80 8.04 7.57
CA PHE A 133 -3.91 8.54 6.52
C PHE A 133 -2.79 7.52 6.32
N GLY A 134 -2.81 6.82 5.20
CA GLY A 134 -1.79 5.84 4.84
C GLY A 134 -0.55 6.45 4.23
N GLY A 135 0.34 5.58 3.77
CA GLY A 135 1.53 5.99 3.04
C GLY A 135 1.23 6.54 1.66
N GLY A 136 2.24 7.12 1.06
CA GLY A 136 2.21 7.74 -0.25
C GLY A 136 3.32 8.78 -0.36
N TYR A 137 3.19 9.66 -1.33
CA TYR A 137 4.15 10.71 -1.63
C TYR A 137 3.49 12.10 -1.62
N PRO A 138 3.07 12.60 -0.44
CA PRO A 138 2.44 13.92 -0.33
C PRO A 138 3.38 15.05 -0.77
N GLU A 139 4.70 14.88 -0.68
CA GLU A 139 5.70 15.84 -1.14
C GLU A 139 5.63 16.09 -2.65
N LEU A 140 5.26 15.08 -3.46
CA LEU A 140 5.05 15.25 -4.90
C LEU A 140 3.82 16.11 -5.21
N CYS A 141 2.87 16.14 -4.28
CA CYS A 141 1.63 16.88 -4.37
C CYS A 141 1.59 18.09 -3.42
N ALA A 142 2.73 18.46 -2.80
CA ALA A 142 2.80 19.44 -1.72
C ALA A 142 2.08 20.76 -2.05
N LYS A 143 2.27 21.28 -3.27
CA LYS A 143 1.59 22.50 -3.73
C LYS A 143 0.08 22.35 -3.71
N HIS A 144 -0.47 21.30 -4.30
CA HIS A 144 -1.92 21.07 -4.34
C HIS A 144 -2.50 20.86 -2.95
N LEU A 145 -1.81 20.08 -2.11
CA LEU A 145 -2.19 19.88 -0.71
C LEU A 145 -2.17 21.23 0.06
N ALA A 146 -1.16 22.08 -0.21
CA ALA A 146 -1.05 23.40 0.41
C ALA A 146 -2.18 24.35 -0.03
N GLU A 147 -2.58 24.30 -1.29
CA GLU A 147 -3.66 25.11 -1.87
C GLU A 147 -5.04 24.68 -1.33
N ASN A 148 -5.24 23.39 -1.01
CA ASN A 148 -6.48 22.89 -0.42
C ASN A 148 -6.62 23.26 1.07
N ARG A 149 -6.69 24.55 1.35
CA ARG A 149 -6.79 25.09 2.71
C ARG A 149 -8.05 24.65 3.44
N ALA A 150 -9.13 24.41 2.69
CA ALA A 150 -10.42 24.02 3.27
C ALA A 150 -10.33 22.63 3.90
N MET A 151 -9.81 21.65 3.17
CA MET A 151 -9.60 20.29 3.67
C MET A 151 -8.63 20.28 4.85
N ARG A 152 -7.45 20.93 4.73
CA ARG A 152 -6.47 21.00 5.84
C ARG A 152 -7.07 21.59 7.12
N LYS A 153 -7.87 22.65 6.99
CA LYS A 153 -8.55 23.28 8.14
C LYS A 153 -9.57 22.32 8.77
N ASP A 154 -10.30 21.57 7.95
CA ASP A 154 -11.31 20.64 8.45
C ASP A 154 -10.65 19.43 9.13
N VAL A 155 -9.63 18.83 8.53
CA VAL A 155 -8.80 17.75 9.12
C VAL A 155 -8.25 18.20 10.48
N ARG A 156 -7.57 19.34 10.51
CA ARG A 156 -7.03 19.92 11.76
C ARG A 156 -8.09 20.07 12.83
N LYS A 157 -9.21 20.67 12.48
CA LYS A 157 -10.34 20.90 13.39
C LYS A 157 -10.87 19.58 13.97
N GLN A 158 -11.03 18.54 13.14
CA GLN A 158 -11.55 17.25 13.61
C GLN A 158 -10.54 16.56 14.54
N ILE A 159 -9.25 16.59 14.22
CA ILE A 159 -8.21 16.02 15.07
C ILE A 159 -8.11 16.79 16.41
N GLU A 160 -8.11 18.11 16.38
CA GLU A 160 -8.11 18.95 17.60
C GLU A 160 -9.38 18.75 18.45
N ASN A 161 -10.51 18.39 17.82
CA ASN A 161 -11.74 17.99 18.52
C ASN A 161 -11.72 16.57 19.06
N GLY A 162 -10.61 15.85 18.89
CA GLY A 162 -10.39 14.53 19.51
C GLY A 162 -10.86 13.34 18.69
N ILE A 163 -11.10 13.47 17.37
CA ILE A 163 -11.34 12.31 16.52
C ILE A 163 -10.09 11.40 16.52
N PRO A 164 -10.20 10.10 16.76
CA PRO A 164 -9.09 9.17 16.64
C PRO A 164 -8.47 9.25 15.23
N CYS A 165 -7.14 9.35 15.15
CA CYS A 165 -6.44 9.44 13.89
C CYS A 165 -5.20 8.55 13.91
N ILE A 166 -5.03 7.76 12.87
CA ILE A 166 -3.80 7.02 12.57
C ILE A 166 -3.21 7.61 11.29
N ALA A 167 -1.92 7.94 11.35
CA ALA A 167 -1.19 8.46 10.19
C ALA A 167 0.16 7.76 10.07
N GLU A 168 0.44 7.21 8.90
CA GLU A 168 1.65 6.44 8.61
C GLU A 168 2.42 7.05 7.44
N CYS A 169 3.76 7.12 7.56
CA CYS A 169 4.65 7.54 6.48
C CYS A 169 4.19 8.88 5.86
N GLY A 170 3.79 8.92 4.58
CA GLY A 170 3.26 10.12 3.92
C GLY A 170 2.07 10.75 4.62
N GLY A 171 1.19 9.95 5.21
CA GLY A 171 0.08 10.45 6.03
C GLY A 171 0.56 11.19 7.28
N PHE A 172 1.63 10.72 7.91
CA PHE A 172 2.25 11.44 9.03
C PHE A 172 2.87 12.76 8.58
N LEU A 173 3.56 12.77 7.44
CA LEU A 173 4.14 14.00 6.87
C LEU A 173 3.07 15.06 6.58
N TYR A 174 1.92 14.68 6.05
CA TYR A 174 0.81 15.60 5.78
C TYR A 174 0.25 16.29 7.04
N LEU A 175 0.35 15.64 8.19
CA LEU A 175 -0.13 16.18 9.48
C LEU A 175 0.91 17.01 10.22
N THR A 176 2.12 17.17 9.68
CA THR A 176 3.15 18.06 10.23
C THR A 176 2.81 19.53 9.95
N GLU A 177 3.49 20.45 10.61
CA GLU A 177 3.27 21.90 10.40
C GLU A 177 3.77 22.36 9.02
N GLU A 178 4.87 21.75 8.56
CA GLU A 178 5.52 22.05 7.29
C GLU A 178 5.84 20.77 6.54
N LEU A 179 5.68 20.78 5.24
CA LEU A 179 6.05 19.72 4.33
C LEU A 179 6.84 20.33 3.18
N GLU A 180 8.11 19.94 3.06
CA GLU A 180 8.95 20.36 1.96
C GLU A 180 8.64 19.53 0.71
N GLY A 181 8.33 20.20 -0.39
CA GLY A 181 8.13 19.57 -1.69
C GLY A 181 9.47 19.24 -2.38
N GLU A 182 9.43 18.56 -3.53
CA GLU A 182 10.62 18.22 -4.33
C GLU A 182 11.43 19.45 -4.77
N ASP A 183 10.81 20.60 -4.89
CA ASP A 183 11.45 21.86 -5.27
C ASP A 183 12.07 22.61 -4.07
N GLY A 184 12.10 22.00 -2.91
CA GLY A 184 12.64 22.58 -1.68
C GLY A 184 11.83 23.74 -1.10
N LYS A 185 10.52 23.76 -1.37
CA LYS A 185 9.60 24.81 -0.88
C LYS A 185 8.41 24.22 -0.17
#